data_ed97e06008f56a9ef5c15d578d65d4e9
#
_entry.id   ed97e06008f56a9ef5c15d578d65d4e9
#
_cell.length_a   1.000
_cell.length_b   1.000
_cell.length_c   1.000
_cell.angle_alpha   90.00
_cell.angle_beta   90.00
_cell.angle_gamma   90.00
#
_symmetry.space_group_name_H-M   'P 1'
#
loop_
_entity.id
_entity.type
_entity.pdbx_description
1 polymer ?
#
loop_
_entity_poly.entity_id
_entity_poly.type
_entity_poly.pdbx_seq_one_letter_code
_entity_poly.pdbx_strand_id
1 'polypeptide(L)'
;DYKTGNKKFVLDDILCGINVQMLLYLSAIVKNGNELFGDNIIPCGVLYVPSTSSYIDSENKSSDDIVDEREKELSMNGIVINDESILSAMNGSKGFVKFGKWGTNGRKTPIVETCSIKDFESIFDKIDEVISDMAMELRGGNISAEPLEIKKGTKVELDGCEYCIYDSICNFENSMKRKTHMRIDKAEDVLKEIQD
;
A
#
# COMPACT_ATOMS: atom_id res chain seq x y z
N ASP A 1 10.01 5.70 -7.83
CA ASP A 1 10.49 6.02 -6.48
C ASP A 1 11.19 4.80 -5.87
N TYR A 2 12.37 5.01 -5.31
CA TYR A 2 13.19 3.94 -4.71
C TYR A 2 13.06 3.97 -3.18
N LYS A 3 12.81 2.81 -2.57
CA LYS A 3 12.77 2.65 -1.12
C LYS A 3 13.84 1.65 -0.66
N THR A 4 14.59 2.03 0.36
CA THR A 4 15.53 1.12 1.03
C THR A 4 14.76 0.23 1.99
N GLY A 5 14.44 -0.98 1.60
CA GLY A 5 13.70 -1.90 2.44
C GLY A 5 12.60 -2.63 1.69
N ASN A 6 12.07 -3.66 2.32
CA ASN A 6 11.02 -4.50 1.73
C ASN A 6 9.64 -3.86 1.98
N LYS A 7 9.27 -2.88 1.14
CA LYS A 7 8.00 -2.17 1.23
C LYS A 7 6.87 -3.05 0.70
N LYS A 8 5.79 -3.15 1.49
CA LYS A 8 4.55 -3.80 1.06
C LYS A 8 3.47 -2.76 0.83
N PHE A 9 2.65 -3.00 -0.17
CA PHE A 9 1.44 -2.24 -0.40
C PHE A 9 0.35 -2.72 0.56
N VAL A 10 -0.28 -1.79 1.27
CA VAL A 10 -1.41 -2.06 2.17
C VAL A 10 -2.46 -1.01 1.89
N LEU A 11 -3.58 -1.41 1.29
CA LEU A 11 -4.64 -0.48 0.87
C LEU A 11 -5.25 0.26 2.06
N ASP A 12 -5.43 -0.41 3.19
CA ASP A 12 -5.96 0.14 4.43
C ASP A 12 -5.17 1.34 5.00
N ASP A 13 -3.88 1.45 4.65
CA ASP A 13 -3.03 2.57 5.06
C ASP A 13 -3.56 3.93 4.57
N ILE A 14 -4.34 3.95 3.48
CA ILE A 14 -4.94 5.16 2.91
C ILE A 14 -5.90 5.81 3.90
N LEU A 15 -6.70 5.01 4.62
CA LEU A 15 -7.65 5.50 5.61
C LEU A 15 -6.98 6.27 6.76
N CYS A 16 -5.70 5.99 6.98
CA CYS A 16 -4.86 6.66 7.98
C CYS A 16 -3.99 7.77 7.39
N GLY A 17 -4.02 7.99 6.09
CA GLY A 17 -3.18 8.97 5.40
C GLY A 17 -1.69 8.61 5.35
N ILE A 18 -1.35 7.32 5.51
CA ILE A 18 0.02 6.84 5.41
C ILE A 18 0.24 6.04 4.13
N ASN A 19 1.49 5.98 3.67
CA ASN A 19 1.90 5.24 2.46
C ASN A 19 1.16 5.64 1.16
N VAL A 20 0.53 6.80 1.12
CA VAL A 20 -0.29 7.30 -0.01
C VAL A 20 0.54 7.80 -1.20
N GLN A 21 1.85 7.96 -1.05
CA GLN A 21 2.73 8.63 -2.02
C GLN A 21 2.57 8.12 -3.46
N MET A 22 2.60 6.82 -3.68
CA MET A 22 2.55 6.25 -5.04
C MET A 22 1.18 6.45 -5.70
N LEU A 23 0.11 6.33 -4.91
CA LEU A 23 -1.25 6.59 -5.37
C LEU A 23 -1.47 8.08 -5.65
N LEU A 24 -0.89 8.96 -4.82
CA LEU A 24 -0.91 10.40 -5.05
C LEU A 24 -0.19 10.77 -6.37
N TYR A 25 0.96 10.16 -6.66
CA TYR A 25 1.65 10.36 -7.93
C TYR A 25 0.80 9.89 -9.12
N LEU A 26 0.17 8.72 -8.99
CA LEU A 26 -0.72 8.21 -10.03
C LEU A 26 -1.94 9.13 -10.24
N SER A 27 -2.57 9.59 -9.16
CA SER A 27 -3.67 10.57 -9.22
C SER A 27 -3.23 11.87 -9.91
N ALA A 28 -2.05 12.40 -9.55
CA ALA A 28 -1.52 13.60 -10.17
C ALA A 28 -1.27 13.43 -11.68
N ILE A 29 -0.78 12.27 -12.10
CA ILE A 29 -0.58 11.95 -13.53
C ILE A 29 -1.94 11.88 -14.25
N VAL A 30 -2.92 11.21 -13.68
CA VAL A 30 -4.26 11.10 -14.27
C VAL A 30 -4.93 12.46 -14.40
N LYS A 31 -4.81 13.33 -13.39
CA LYS A 31 -5.44 14.66 -13.38
C LYS A 31 -4.73 15.70 -14.23
N ASN A 32 -3.40 15.65 -14.33
CA ASN A 32 -2.60 16.73 -14.89
C ASN A 32 -1.61 16.28 -15.98
N GLY A 33 -1.58 15.01 -16.34
CA GLY A 33 -0.58 14.46 -17.27
C GLY A 33 -0.88 14.61 -18.76
N ASN A 34 -1.97 15.28 -19.14
CA ASN A 34 -2.45 15.35 -20.53
C ASN A 34 -1.41 15.89 -21.50
N GLU A 35 -0.61 16.87 -21.10
CA GLU A 35 0.45 17.43 -21.96
C GLU A 35 1.56 16.41 -22.30
N LEU A 36 1.81 15.44 -21.41
CA LEU A 36 2.88 14.45 -21.56
C LEU A 36 2.39 13.12 -22.13
N PHE A 37 1.19 12.70 -21.75
CA PHE A 37 0.67 11.35 -22.01
C PHE A 37 -0.57 11.34 -22.94
N GLY A 38 -1.08 12.51 -23.33
CA GLY A 38 -2.30 12.66 -24.13
C GLY A 38 -3.58 12.63 -23.31
N ASP A 39 -4.69 12.81 -23.98
CA ASP A 39 -6.00 12.81 -23.34
C ASP A 39 -6.47 11.40 -22.93
N ASN A 40 -7.36 11.33 -21.97
CA ASN A 40 -7.97 10.08 -21.47
C ASN A 40 -6.98 9.10 -20.82
N ILE A 41 -6.15 9.59 -19.90
CA ILE A 41 -5.23 8.77 -19.12
C ILE A 41 -6.02 7.85 -18.19
N ILE A 42 -5.83 6.55 -18.34
CA ILE A 42 -6.44 5.52 -17.48
C ILE A 42 -5.38 4.97 -16.53
N PRO A 43 -5.60 5.04 -15.20
CA PRO A 43 -4.66 4.45 -14.24
C PRO A 43 -4.67 2.93 -14.36
N CYS A 44 -3.53 2.32 -14.61
CA CYS A 44 -3.42 0.85 -14.68
C CYS A 44 -3.13 0.22 -13.31
N GLY A 45 -2.44 0.92 -12.44
CA GLY A 45 -2.13 0.42 -11.10
C GLY A 45 -0.83 0.96 -10.51
N VAL A 46 -0.56 0.50 -9.29
CA VAL A 46 0.67 0.76 -8.54
C VAL A 46 1.29 -0.57 -8.13
N LEU A 47 2.55 -0.78 -8.47
CA LEU A 47 3.29 -1.99 -8.13
C LEU A 47 4.58 -1.63 -7.37
N TYR A 48 4.82 -2.34 -6.28
CA TYR A 48 6.09 -2.35 -5.57
C TYR A 48 6.92 -3.53 -6.08
N VAL A 49 8.07 -3.21 -6.65
CA VAL A 49 9.00 -4.19 -7.19
C VAL A 49 10.13 -4.38 -6.21
N PRO A 50 10.32 -5.56 -5.60
CA PRO A 50 11.47 -5.82 -4.75
C PRO A 50 12.76 -5.67 -5.54
N SER A 51 13.69 -4.85 -5.05
CA SER A 51 15.00 -4.61 -5.68
C SER A 51 16.14 -5.34 -4.98
N THR A 52 15.88 -5.86 -3.80
CA THR A 52 16.86 -6.61 -3.01
C THR A 52 16.44 -8.06 -2.89
N SER A 53 17.41 -8.96 -2.97
CA SER A 53 17.22 -10.38 -2.72
C SER A 53 18.04 -10.81 -1.51
N SER A 54 17.47 -11.65 -0.66
CA SER A 54 18.17 -12.26 0.46
C SER A 54 19.05 -13.44 0.00
N TYR A 55 19.93 -13.87 0.88
CA TYR A 55 20.66 -15.11 0.69
C TYR A 55 19.68 -16.29 0.85
N ILE A 56 19.65 -17.16 -0.15
CA ILE A 56 18.88 -18.41 -0.08
C ILE A 56 19.86 -19.53 0.31
N ASP A 57 19.62 -20.14 1.47
CA ASP A 57 20.36 -21.32 1.87
C ASP A 57 20.00 -22.49 0.92
N SER A 58 21.01 -23.02 0.24
CA SER A 58 20.87 -24.10 -0.71
C SER A 58 21.08 -25.48 -0.08
N GLU A 59 21.43 -25.58 1.20
CA GLU A 59 21.56 -26.86 1.89
C GLU A 59 20.20 -27.59 1.89
N ASN A 60 20.17 -28.77 1.31
CA ASN A 60 18.99 -29.63 1.18
C ASN A 60 17.84 -29.10 0.28
N LYS A 61 18.11 -28.17 -0.65
CA LYS A 61 17.14 -27.68 -1.63
C LYS A 61 17.53 -28.13 -3.03
N SER A 62 16.53 -28.47 -3.85
CA SER A 62 16.73 -28.71 -5.29
C SER A 62 16.93 -27.38 -6.02
N SER A 63 17.45 -27.43 -7.24
CA SER A 63 17.57 -26.24 -8.11
C SER A 63 16.21 -25.57 -8.34
N ASP A 64 15.15 -26.36 -8.49
CA ASP A 64 13.79 -25.89 -8.73
C ASP A 64 13.23 -25.18 -7.48
N ASP A 65 13.49 -25.71 -6.28
CA ASP A 65 13.10 -25.07 -5.02
C ASP A 65 13.76 -23.70 -4.85
N ILE A 66 15.03 -23.57 -5.24
CA ILE A 66 15.77 -22.31 -5.18
C ILE A 66 15.19 -21.27 -6.16
N VAL A 67 14.86 -21.72 -7.38
CA VAL A 67 14.21 -20.86 -8.39
C VAL A 67 12.85 -20.40 -7.89
N ASP A 68 12.03 -21.31 -7.39
CA ASP A 68 10.70 -20.99 -6.84
C ASP A 68 10.76 -20.01 -5.67
N GLU A 69 11.75 -20.17 -4.79
CA GLU A 69 11.95 -19.28 -3.64
C GLU A 69 12.39 -17.90 -4.09
N ARG A 70 13.26 -17.80 -5.09
CA ARG A 70 13.70 -16.55 -5.70
C ARG A 70 12.54 -15.85 -6.41
N GLU A 71 11.71 -16.57 -7.16
CA GLU A 71 10.51 -16.00 -7.78
C GLU A 71 9.50 -15.46 -6.77
N LYS A 72 9.33 -16.14 -5.62
CA LYS A 72 8.50 -15.65 -4.52
C LYS A 72 9.05 -14.38 -3.91
N GLU A 73 10.37 -14.32 -3.72
CA GLU A 73 11.04 -13.16 -3.14
C GLU A 73 10.94 -11.92 -4.05
N LEU A 74 11.04 -12.11 -5.38
CA LEU A 74 10.95 -11.08 -6.39
C LEU A 74 9.52 -10.77 -6.83
N SER A 75 8.50 -11.43 -6.26
CA SER A 75 7.13 -11.19 -6.65
C SER A 75 6.67 -9.78 -6.25
N MET A 76 6.04 -9.11 -7.21
CA MET A 76 5.53 -7.75 -7.03
C MET A 76 4.28 -7.77 -6.13
N ASN A 77 4.06 -6.69 -5.41
CA ASN A 77 2.83 -6.46 -4.66
C ASN A 77 2.28 -5.06 -4.97
N GLY A 78 0.96 -4.87 -4.85
CA GLY A 78 0.33 -3.62 -5.18
C GLY A 78 -1.15 -3.78 -5.50
N ILE A 79 -1.70 -2.82 -6.23
CA ILE A 79 -3.08 -2.81 -6.71
C ILE A 79 -3.10 -2.45 -8.20
N VAL A 80 -3.87 -3.18 -8.99
CA VAL A 80 -4.00 -2.97 -10.44
C VAL A 80 -5.46 -3.04 -10.87
N ILE A 81 -5.74 -2.46 -12.03
CA ILE A 81 -7.08 -2.52 -12.62
C ILE A 81 -7.39 -3.95 -13.10
N ASN A 82 -8.63 -4.38 -12.85
CA ASN A 82 -9.13 -5.69 -13.32
C ASN A 82 -9.59 -5.62 -14.76
N ASP A 83 -8.66 -5.42 -15.68
CA ASP A 83 -8.89 -5.45 -17.13
C ASP A 83 -8.01 -6.54 -17.75
N GLU A 84 -8.63 -7.44 -18.53
CA GLU A 84 -7.93 -8.63 -19.05
C GLU A 84 -6.77 -8.26 -20.00
N SER A 85 -6.92 -7.21 -20.78
CA SER A 85 -5.87 -6.75 -21.69
C SER A 85 -4.66 -6.19 -20.94
N ILE A 86 -4.92 -5.41 -19.89
CA ILE A 86 -3.90 -4.82 -19.03
C ILE A 86 -3.18 -5.92 -18.22
N LEU A 87 -3.94 -6.82 -17.58
CA LEU A 87 -3.39 -7.92 -16.80
C LEU A 87 -2.54 -8.85 -17.67
N SER A 88 -2.99 -9.14 -18.89
CA SER A 88 -2.23 -9.95 -19.85
C SER A 88 -0.93 -9.27 -20.27
N ALA A 89 -0.98 -7.94 -20.54
CA ALA A 89 0.21 -7.18 -20.90
C ALA A 89 1.23 -7.08 -19.77
N MET A 90 0.77 -6.95 -18.51
CA MET A 90 1.64 -6.90 -17.32
C MET A 90 2.27 -8.25 -17.00
N ASN A 91 1.55 -9.35 -17.23
CA ASN A 91 1.97 -10.68 -16.79
C ASN A 91 3.06 -11.29 -17.68
N GLY A 92 3.14 -10.89 -18.94
CA GLY A 92 4.12 -11.39 -19.89
C GLY A 92 4.19 -12.92 -19.93
N SER A 93 5.33 -13.46 -20.37
CA SER A 93 5.55 -14.93 -20.51
C SER A 93 6.04 -15.61 -19.22
N LYS A 94 6.41 -14.86 -18.16
CA LYS A 94 7.08 -15.40 -16.97
C LYS A 94 6.38 -15.16 -15.63
N GLY A 95 5.21 -14.48 -15.61
CA GLY A 95 4.33 -14.44 -14.45
C GLY A 95 4.92 -13.84 -13.16
N PHE A 96 5.74 -12.78 -13.24
CA PHE A 96 6.25 -12.09 -12.05
C PHE A 96 5.18 -11.35 -11.24
N VAL A 97 4.03 -11.09 -11.87
CA VAL A 97 2.88 -10.46 -11.22
C VAL A 97 1.82 -11.54 -10.98
N LYS A 98 1.63 -11.92 -9.73
CA LYS A 98 0.62 -12.94 -9.36
C LYS A 98 -0.66 -12.22 -8.96
N PHE A 99 -1.63 -12.19 -9.87
CA PHE A 99 -2.97 -11.65 -9.63
C PHE A 99 -3.82 -12.65 -8.85
N GLY A 100 -4.66 -12.17 -7.95
CA GLY A 100 -5.63 -13.01 -7.27
C GLY A 100 -6.17 -12.41 -5.99
N LYS A 101 -7.31 -12.93 -5.54
CA LYS A 101 -7.89 -12.56 -4.25
C LYS A 101 -7.11 -13.20 -3.10
N TRP A 102 -6.82 -12.43 -2.10
CA TRP A 102 -6.26 -12.92 -0.84
C TRP A 102 -7.10 -14.10 -0.30
N GLY A 103 -6.46 -15.21 0.01
CA GLY A 103 -7.05 -16.22 0.87
C GLY A 103 -7.59 -17.49 0.24
N THR A 104 -7.51 -17.70 -1.08
CA THR A 104 -8.08 -18.91 -1.69
C THR A 104 -7.29 -20.20 -1.41
N ASN A 105 -6.01 -20.13 -1.02
CA ASN A 105 -5.18 -21.33 -0.81
C ASN A 105 -4.26 -21.31 0.42
N GLY A 106 -4.49 -20.44 1.42
CA GLY A 106 -3.70 -20.45 2.65
C GLY A 106 -2.21 -20.12 2.50
N ARG A 107 -1.73 -19.78 1.31
CA ARG A 107 -0.33 -19.43 1.03
C ARG A 107 -0.14 -17.93 1.19
N LYS A 108 0.82 -17.53 2.02
CA LYS A 108 1.30 -16.15 2.23
C LYS A 108 2.18 -15.68 1.05
N THR A 109 1.70 -15.77 -0.18
CA THR A 109 2.39 -15.16 -1.32
C THR A 109 1.88 -13.73 -1.47
N PRO A 110 2.72 -12.73 -1.68
CA PRO A 110 2.25 -11.39 -2.03
C PRO A 110 1.45 -11.51 -3.32
N ILE A 111 0.18 -11.15 -3.25
CA ILE A 111 -0.74 -11.16 -4.38
C ILE A 111 -1.03 -9.70 -4.71
N VAL A 112 -0.96 -9.36 -5.99
CA VAL A 112 -1.37 -8.05 -6.46
C VAL A 112 -2.89 -8.00 -6.40
N GLU A 113 -3.42 -7.04 -5.66
CA GLU A 113 -4.85 -6.79 -5.56
C GLU A 113 -5.40 -6.28 -6.89
N THR A 114 -6.66 -6.63 -7.20
CA THR A 114 -7.32 -6.13 -8.40
C THR A 114 -8.57 -5.33 -8.02
N CYS A 115 -8.80 -4.19 -8.70
CA CYS A 115 -9.95 -3.32 -8.48
C CYS A 115 -10.52 -2.80 -9.80
N SER A 116 -11.70 -2.19 -9.76
CA SER A 116 -12.30 -1.53 -10.92
C SER A 116 -11.74 -0.11 -11.12
N ILE A 117 -12.04 0.50 -12.28
CA ILE A 117 -11.73 1.92 -12.53
C ILE A 117 -12.42 2.81 -11.48
N LYS A 118 -13.67 2.49 -11.15
CA LYS A 118 -14.44 3.24 -10.13
C LYS A 118 -13.81 3.16 -8.74
N ASP A 119 -13.21 2.02 -8.40
CA ASP A 119 -12.51 1.88 -7.13
C ASP A 119 -11.26 2.78 -7.11
N PHE A 120 -10.53 2.90 -8.23
CA PHE A 120 -9.43 3.86 -8.34
C PHE A 120 -9.89 5.31 -8.20
N GLU A 121 -11.02 5.69 -8.82
CA GLU A 121 -11.61 7.01 -8.65
C GLU A 121 -11.93 7.28 -7.17
N SER A 122 -12.59 6.33 -6.48
CA SER A 122 -12.89 6.44 -5.04
C SER A 122 -11.63 6.52 -4.18
N ILE A 123 -10.58 5.76 -4.52
CA ILE A 123 -9.28 5.83 -3.85
C ILE A 123 -8.67 7.23 -3.99
N PHE A 124 -8.71 7.82 -5.19
CA PHE A 124 -8.16 9.16 -5.42
C PHE A 124 -8.95 10.24 -4.69
N ASP A 125 -10.28 10.14 -4.69
CA ASP A 125 -11.13 11.06 -3.94
C ASP A 125 -10.86 10.97 -2.44
N LYS A 126 -10.68 9.77 -1.90
CA LYS A 126 -10.32 9.57 -0.49
C LYS A 126 -8.96 10.13 -0.13
N ILE A 127 -7.97 10.00 -1.02
CA ILE A 127 -6.64 10.60 -0.82
C ILE A 127 -6.75 12.12 -0.80
N ASP A 128 -7.51 12.72 -1.72
CA ASP A 128 -7.73 14.16 -1.76
C ASP A 128 -8.45 14.66 -0.49
N GLU A 129 -9.44 13.94 0.01
CA GLU A 129 -10.12 14.21 1.28
C GLU A 129 -9.12 14.21 2.45
N VAL A 130 -8.39 13.11 2.63
CA VAL A 130 -7.42 12.96 3.71
C VAL A 130 -6.35 14.05 3.69
N ILE A 131 -5.81 14.39 2.52
CA ILE A 131 -4.81 15.44 2.38
C ILE A 131 -5.41 16.82 2.68
N SER A 132 -6.65 17.06 2.23
CA SER A 132 -7.35 18.31 2.50
C SER A 132 -7.62 18.50 3.98
N ASP A 133 -8.05 17.46 4.68
CA ASP A 133 -8.27 17.47 6.12
C ASP A 133 -6.98 17.76 6.89
N MET A 134 -5.88 17.09 6.53
CA MET A 134 -4.56 17.37 7.11
C MET A 134 -4.13 18.83 6.88
N ALA A 135 -4.36 19.36 5.69
CA ALA A 135 -4.04 20.75 5.36
C ALA A 135 -4.90 21.74 6.16
N MET A 136 -6.19 21.44 6.36
CA MET A 136 -7.10 22.27 7.18
C MET A 136 -6.69 22.24 8.64
N GLU A 137 -6.36 21.10 9.21
CA GLU A 137 -5.86 20.98 10.58
C GLU A 137 -4.57 21.79 10.79
N LEU A 138 -3.61 21.67 9.88
CA LEU A 138 -2.36 22.44 9.92
C LEU A 138 -2.62 23.95 9.84
N ARG A 139 -3.48 24.40 8.93
CA ARG A 139 -3.86 25.82 8.80
C ARG A 139 -4.64 26.33 10.00
N GLY A 140 -5.43 25.46 10.64
CA GLY A 140 -6.15 25.76 11.89
C GLY A 140 -5.25 25.84 13.12
N GLY A 141 -3.95 25.51 12.99
CA GLY A 141 -3.00 25.53 14.11
C GLY A 141 -3.18 24.35 15.06
N ASN A 142 -3.74 23.22 14.58
CA ASN A 142 -3.82 22.02 15.41
C ASN A 142 -2.43 21.44 15.67
N ILE A 143 -2.02 21.45 16.94
CA ILE A 143 -0.74 20.92 17.43
C ILE A 143 -0.93 19.77 18.43
N SER A 144 -2.12 19.17 18.45
CA SER A 144 -2.41 18.07 19.37
C SER A 144 -1.48 16.87 19.13
N ALA A 145 -0.90 16.34 20.20
CA ALA A 145 -0.11 15.13 20.15
C ALA A 145 -1.05 13.90 20.20
N GLU A 146 -1.55 13.50 19.06
CA GLU A 146 -2.39 12.29 18.90
C GLU A 146 -1.70 11.29 17.94
N PRO A 147 -0.67 10.55 18.40
CA PRO A 147 0.07 9.63 17.54
C PRO A 147 -0.84 8.50 17.04
N LEU A 148 -0.63 8.14 15.77
CA LEU A 148 -1.34 7.03 15.14
C LEU A 148 -0.85 5.69 15.69
N GLU A 149 -1.80 4.82 16.02
CA GLU A 149 -1.57 3.43 16.37
C GLU A 149 -2.45 2.54 15.50
N ILE A 150 -1.84 1.62 14.75
CA ILE A 150 -2.58 0.64 13.94
C ILE A 150 -2.51 -0.72 14.63
N LYS A 151 -3.66 -1.33 14.84
CA LYS A 151 -3.81 -2.62 15.51
C LYS A 151 -4.43 -3.67 14.60
N LYS A 152 -3.93 -4.89 14.72
CA LYS A 152 -4.56 -6.09 14.19
C LYS A 152 -4.94 -7.02 15.35
N GLY A 153 -6.23 -7.05 15.66
CA GLY A 153 -6.68 -7.67 16.91
C GLY A 153 -6.05 -6.99 18.12
N THR A 154 -5.30 -7.74 18.91
CA THR A 154 -4.58 -7.21 20.08
C THR A 154 -3.14 -6.76 19.78
N LYS A 155 -2.62 -7.06 18.58
CA LYS A 155 -1.25 -6.75 18.19
C LYS A 155 -1.16 -5.35 17.59
N VAL A 156 -0.22 -4.54 18.08
CA VAL A 156 0.19 -3.28 17.45
C VAL A 156 1.08 -3.60 16.26
N GLU A 157 0.71 -3.11 15.06
CA GLU A 157 1.47 -3.25 13.82
C GLU A 157 2.24 -1.98 13.48
N LEU A 158 1.72 -0.83 13.89
CA LEU A 158 2.37 0.47 13.74
C LEU A 158 2.11 1.30 14.99
N ASP A 159 3.17 1.86 15.56
CA ASP A 159 3.12 2.88 16.59
C ASP A 159 3.86 4.12 16.10
N GLY A 160 3.16 5.23 15.97
CA GLY A 160 3.73 6.50 15.52
C GLY A 160 4.84 7.05 16.43
N CYS A 161 4.96 6.55 17.65
CA CYS A 161 6.02 6.92 18.59
C CYS A 161 7.29 6.07 18.48
N GLU A 162 7.22 4.86 17.87
CA GLU A 162 8.32 3.87 17.89
C GLU A 162 9.67 4.42 17.39
N TYR A 163 9.64 5.26 16.35
CA TYR A 163 10.85 5.87 15.76
C TYR A 163 10.81 7.40 15.79
N CYS A 164 10.07 7.97 16.76
CA CYS A 164 9.91 9.41 16.86
C CYS A 164 11.16 10.05 17.45
N ILE A 165 11.80 10.95 16.70
CA ILE A 165 12.99 11.68 17.15
C ILE A 165 12.70 12.67 18.29
N TYR A 166 11.42 12.99 18.55
CA TYR A 166 10.97 13.91 19.57
C TYR A 166 10.52 13.23 20.87
N ASP A 167 10.66 11.91 20.98
CA ASP A 167 10.19 11.12 22.12
C ASP A 167 10.68 11.70 23.46
N SER A 168 11.96 12.03 23.55
CA SER A 168 12.61 12.58 24.75
C SER A 168 12.11 13.99 25.16
N ILE A 169 11.46 14.72 24.25
CA ILE A 169 10.98 16.08 24.47
C ILE A 169 9.44 16.09 24.63
N CYS A 170 8.77 15.26 23.86
CA CYS A 170 7.32 15.21 23.77
C CYS A 170 6.66 14.74 25.07
N ASN A 171 7.33 13.85 25.84
CA ASN A 171 6.81 13.20 27.06
C ASN A 171 5.40 12.62 26.86
N PHE A 172 5.10 12.08 25.68
CA PHE A 172 3.82 11.45 25.42
C PHE A 172 3.68 10.19 26.29
N GLU A 173 2.70 10.18 27.16
CA GLU A 173 2.40 9.06 28.03
C GLU A 173 1.34 8.14 27.44
N ASN A 174 1.39 6.84 27.77
CA ASN A 174 0.41 5.85 27.30
C ASN A 174 -1.04 6.14 27.76
N SER A 175 -1.22 7.03 28.74
CA SER A 175 -2.52 7.51 29.22
C SER A 175 -3.12 8.61 28.33
N MET A 176 -2.34 9.19 27.44
CA MET A 176 -2.81 10.23 26.52
C MET A 176 -3.57 9.63 25.34
N LYS A 177 -4.41 10.45 24.70
CA LYS A 177 -5.24 10.01 23.59
C LYS A 177 -4.39 9.66 22.37
N ARG A 178 -4.61 8.45 21.83
CA ARG A 178 -4.04 7.98 20.57
C ARG A 178 -5.12 7.91 19.50
N LYS A 179 -4.73 8.20 18.26
CA LYS A 179 -5.57 7.91 17.09
C LYS A 179 -5.40 6.43 16.75
N THR A 180 -6.35 5.61 17.17
CA THR A 180 -6.26 4.14 16.95
C THR A 180 -7.06 3.75 15.72
N HIS A 181 -6.46 2.98 14.82
CA HIS A 181 -7.09 2.35 13.67
C HIS A 181 -7.00 0.84 13.78
N MET A 182 -8.11 0.16 13.50
CA MET A 182 -8.15 -1.30 13.44
C MET A 182 -7.93 -1.76 12.00
N ARG A 183 -6.87 -2.53 11.78
CA ARG A 183 -6.49 -3.03 10.45
C ARG A 183 -7.62 -3.79 9.78
N ILE A 184 -7.97 -3.37 8.58
CA ILE A 184 -8.88 -4.07 7.69
C ILE A 184 -8.05 -4.93 6.73
N ASP A 185 -8.22 -6.26 6.82
CA ASP A 185 -7.37 -7.20 6.10
C ASP A 185 -7.76 -7.40 4.63
N LYS A 186 -9.03 -7.20 4.29
CA LYS A 186 -9.53 -7.48 2.95
C LYS A 186 -9.68 -6.19 2.16
N ALA A 187 -9.07 -6.13 0.99
CA ALA A 187 -9.20 -4.99 0.10
C ALA A 187 -10.66 -4.64 -0.24
N GLU A 188 -11.53 -5.64 -0.40
CA GLU A 188 -12.97 -5.44 -0.65
C GLU A 188 -13.67 -4.67 0.49
N ASP A 189 -13.27 -4.90 1.74
CA ASP A 189 -13.86 -4.22 2.88
C ASP A 189 -13.26 -2.82 3.06
N VAL A 190 -11.97 -2.63 2.72
CA VAL A 190 -11.35 -1.30 2.65
C VAL A 190 -12.01 -0.44 1.58
N LEU A 191 -12.27 -1.01 0.39
CA LEU A 191 -12.94 -0.28 -0.70
C LEU A 191 -14.36 0.14 -0.34
N LYS A 192 -15.09 -0.66 0.44
CA LYS A 192 -16.41 -0.25 0.96
C LYS A 192 -16.28 0.93 1.91
N GLU A 193 -15.33 0.85 2.87
CA GLU A 193 -15.07 1.94 3.83
C GLU A 193 -14.64 3.24 3.13
N ILE A 194 -13.95 3.15 1.99
CA ILE A 194 -13.58 4.31 1.17
C ILE A 194 -14.81 4.92 0.47
N GLN A 195 -15.80 4.11 0.12
CA GLN A 195 -16.99 4.53 -0.63
C GLN A 195 -18.15 5.02 0.25
N ASP A 196 -18.12 4.73 1.55
CA ASP A 196 -19.09 5.18 2.56
C ASP A 196 -18.76 6.59 3.07
#